data_e01d4aab39cd62b2dbd5532d709b2fb3
#
_entry.id   e01d4aab39cd62b2dbd5532d709b2fb3
#
_cell.length_a   1.000
_cell.length_b   1.000
_cell.length_c   1.000
_cell.angle_alpha   90.00
_cell.angle_beta   90.00
_cell.angle_gamma   90.00
#
_symmetry.space_group_name_H-M   'P 1'
#
loop_
_entity.id
_entity.type
_entity.pdbx_description
1 polymer ?
#
loop_
_entity_poly.entity_id
_entity_poly.type
_entity_poly.pdbx_seq_one_letter_code
_entity_poly.pdbx_strand_id
1 'polypeptide(L)'
;MARYLHKASKQWHYPAVDTGDCGPEYIRNPDLSSVDGVPQHRWIVEGDSVRAPTTEETAAFDAADLEAAKLDKMAAIDARTAEIIAINGVIVNGVAISTSIAAQVSLNALEGLVRLGVATWPQEVSAANGGSYTINSQPDFVRVAGIMATFVTTTKAAGRALRAQVLACTTVEQVQAVEDSR
;
A
#
# COMPACT_ATOMS: atom_id res chain seq x y z
N MET A 1 40.97 6.72 -12.20
CA MET A 1 40.47 6.52 -10.83
C MET A 1 39.86 5.14 -10.78
N ALA A 2 40.29 4.28 -9.84
CA ALA A 2 39.73 2.93 -9.75
C ALA A 2 38.25 2.97 -9.24
N ARG A 3 37.42 2.06 -9.76
CA ARG A 3 36.04 1.85 -9.36
C ARG A 3 35.96 0.52 -8.65
N TYR A 4 35.22 0.49 -7.56
CA TYR A 4 35.03 -0.73 -6.77
C TYR A 4 33.56 -1.05 -6.71
N LEU A 5 33.17 -2.28 -7.08
CA LEU A 5 31.80 -2.77 -6.99
C LEU A 5 31.67 -3.62 -5.73
N HIS A 6 30.77 -3.25 -4.83
CA HIS A 6 30.48 -4.08 -3.67
C HIS A 6 29.68 -5.31 -4.09
N LYS A 7 30.18 -6.51 -3.75
CA LYS A 7 29.65 -7.80 -4.26
C LYS A 7 28.20 -8.05 -3.87
N ALA A 8 27.85 -7.78 -2.65
CA ALA A 8 26.48 -8.07 -2.14
C ALA A 8 25.46 -7.01 -2.56
N SER A 9 25.75 -5.71 -2.35
CA SER A 9 24.82 -4.64 -2.66
C SER A 9 24.86 -4.19 -4.12
N LYS A 10 25.91 -4.58 -4.86
CA LYS A 10 26.21 -4.13 -6.22
C LYS A 10 26.38 -2.61 -6.36
N GLN A 11 26.62 -1.91 -5.25
CA GLN A 11 26.83 -0.47 -5.25
C GLN A 11 28.29 -0.12 -5.58
N TRP A 12 28.44 1.03 -6.25
CA TRP A 12 29.75 1.55 -6.60
C TRP A 12 30.37 2.32 -5.41
N HIS A 13 31.65 2.06 -5.18
CA HIS A 13 32.49 2.80 -4.27
C HIS A 13 33.65 3.46 -5.04
N TYR A 14 33.83 4.75 -4.80
CA TYR A 14 34.87 5.59 -5.44
C TYR A 14 35.76 6.17 -4.33
N PRO A 15 36.82 5.46 -3.91
CA PRO A 15 37.69 5.98 -2.87
C PRO A 15 38.45 7.22 -3.35
N ALA A 16 38.66 8.18 -2.45
CA ALA A 16 39.41 9.40 -2.75
C ALA A 16 40.87 9.12 -3.08
N VAL A 17 41.42 8.03 -2.52
CA VAL A 17 42.79 7.52 -2.80
C VAL A 17 42.64 6.04 -3.15
N ASP A 18 43.20 5.65 -4.28
CA ASP A 18 43.29 4.25 -4.69
C ASP A 18 44.41 3.56 -3.92
N THR A 19 44.08 2.88 -2.84
CA THR A 19 45.01 2.09 -2.03
C THR A 19 45.30 0.71 -2.64
N GLY A 20 44.62 0.34 -3.74
CA GLY A 20 44.75 -0.96 -4.38
C GLY A 20 43.91 -2.07 -3.75
N ASP A 21 43.48 -1.91 -2.53
CA ASP A 21 42.69 -2.90 -1.77
C ASP A 21 41.53 -2.21 -1.03
N CYS A 22 40.30 -2.64 -1.30
CA CYS A 22 39.08 -2.21 -0.61
C CYS A 22 38.44 -3.35 0.18
N GLY A 23 39.15 -4.47 0.36
CA GLY A 23 38.66 -5.66 1.04
C GLY A 23 38.01 -6.71 0.09
N PRO A 24 37.85 -7.95 0.58
CA PRO A 24 37.35 -9.08 -0.21
C PRO A 24 35.91 -8.94 -0.68
N GLU A 25 35.15 -8.04 -0.08
CA GLU A 25 33.77 -7.74 -0.45
C GLU A 25 33.64 -6.83 -1.70
N TYR A 26 34.76 -6.34 -2.26
CA TYR A 26 34.74 -5.48 -3.44
C TYR A 26 35.46 -6.12 -4.63
N ILE A 27 34.98 -5.76 -5.83
CA ILE A 27 35.66 -6.05 -7.09
C ILE A 27 36.26 -4.74 -7.64
N ARG A 28 37.57 -4.71 -7.84
CA ARG A 28 38.24 -3.55 -8.40
C ARG A 28 38.15 -3.55 -9.92
N ASN A 29 37.62 -2.48 -10.51
CA ASN A 29 37.47 -2.30 -11.95
C ASN A 29 36.85 -3.54 -12.65
N PRO A 30 35.66 -4.02 -12.23
CA PRO A 30 35.07 -5.22 -12.83
C PRO A 30 34.89 -5.06 -14.35
N ASP A 31 35.07 -6.13 -15.07
CA ASP A 31 34.65 -6.21 -16.48
C ASP A 31 33.12 -6.30 -16.52
N LEU A 32 32.50 -5.34 -17.19
CA LEU A 32 31.05 -5.22 -17.31
C LEU A 32 30.57 -5.50 -18.75
N SER A 33 31.43 -5.94 -19.63
CA SER A 33 31.09 -6.18 -21.04
C SER A 33 29.95 -7.19 -21.21
N SER A 34 29.85 -8.15 -20.29
CA SER A 34 28.79 -9.18 -20.28
C SER A 34 27.42 -8.71 -19.75
N VAL A 35 27.38 -7.53 -19.13
CA VAL A 35 26.16 -6.98 -18.50
C VAL A 35 25.68 -5.69 -19.15
N ASP A 36 26.16 -5.39 -20.35
CA ASP A 36 25.70 -4.22 -21.09
C ASP A 36 24.19 -4.30 -21.35
N GLY A 37 23.47 -3.22 -21.04
CA GLY A 37 22.02 -3.17 -21.09
C GLY A 37 21.25 -3.94 -19.99
N VAL A 38 21.96 -4.66 -19.11
CA VAL A 38 21.32 -5.35 -17.97
C VAL A 38 21.23 -4.40 -16.77
N PRO A 39 20.06 -4.21 -16.15
CA PRO A 39 19.93 -3.41 -14.93
C PRO A 39 20.84 -3.90 -13.81
N GLN A 40 21.51 -2.99 -13.12
CA GLN A 40 22.55 -3.31 -12.13
C GLN A 40 22.09 -4.25 -11.02
N HIS A 41 20.83 -4.12 -10.55
CA HIS A 41 20.27 -4.97 -9.52
C HIS A 41 20.12 -6.44 -9.96
N ARG A 42 20.12 -6.71 -11.27
CA ARG A 42 20.04 -8.05 -11.87
C ARG A 42 21.40 -8.67 -12.20
N TRP A 43 22.51 -7.95 -12.01
CA TRP A 43 23.83 -8.53 -12.24
C TRP A 43 24.09 -9.69 -11.30
N ILE A 44 24.72 -10.74 -11.81
CA ILE A 44 25.19 -11.87 -10.99
C ILE A 44 26.66 -11.65 -10.71
N VAL A 45 27.02 -11.69 -9.43
CA VAL A 45 28.40 -11.57 -8.96
C VAL A 45 28.87 -12.93 -8.48
N GLU A 46 29.89 -13.47 -9.15
CA GLU A 46 30.50 -14.76 -8.82
C GLU A 46 32.01 -14.57 -8.61
N GLY A 47 32.46 -14.68 -7.36
CA GLY A 47 33.84 -14.37 -6.99
C GLY A 47 34.15 -12.90 -7.29
N ASP A 48 35.12 -12.68 -8.21
CA ASP A 48 35.55 -11.36 -8.66
C ASP A 48 35.08 -11.02 -10.09
N SER A 49 34.08 -11.74 -10.58
CA SER A 49 33.48 -11.50 -11.88
C SER A 49 32.01 -11.08 -11.78
N VAL A 50 31.58 -10.36 -12.83
CA VAL A 50 30.19 -9.94 -13.00
C VAL A 50 29.69 -10.50 -14.31
N ARG A 51 28.50 -11.13 -14.31
CA ARG A 51 27.87 -11.64 -15.53
C ARG A 51 26.41 -11.27 -15.62
N ALA A 52 25.86 -11.35 -16.81
CA ALA A 52 24.42 -11.30 -17.03
C ALA A 52 23.73 -12.53 -16.41
N PRO A 53 22.47 -12.39 -15.97
CA PRO A 53 21.68 -13.52 -15.55
C PRO A 53 21.41 -14.47 -16.72
N THR A 54 21.33 -15.75 -16.43
CA THR A 54 20.79 -16.75 -17.37
C THR A 54 19.32 -16.52 -17.62
N THR A 55 18.74 -17.24 -18.59
CA THR A 55 17.28 -17.18 -18.85
C THR A 55 16.46 -17.56 -17.62
N GLU A 56 16.91 -18.58 -16.88
CA GLU A 56 16.23 -19.03 -15.65
C GLU A 56 16.32 -17.99 -14.53
N GLU A 57 17.52 -17.42 -14.33
CA GLU A 57 17.73 -16.33 -13.35
C GLU A 57 16.94 -15.07 -13.73
N THR A 58 16.86 -14.74 -15.02
CA THR A 58 16.03 -13.63 -15.51
C THR A 58 14.56 -13.86 -15.19
N ALA A 59 14.04 -15.06 -15.46
CA ALA A 59 12.65 -15.42 -15.13
C ALA A 59 12.40 -15.35 -13.60
N ALA A 60 13.39 -15.72 -12.78
CA ALA A 60 13.29 -15.59 -11.33
C ALA A 60 13.24 -14.12 -10.87
N PHE A 61 14.05 -13.24 -11.48
CA PHE A 61 14.00 -11.79 -11.24
C PHE A 61 12.65 -11.19 -11.67
N ASP A 62 12.17 -11.54 -12.86
CA ASP A 62 10.87 -11.06 -13.36
C ASP A 62 9.72 -11.48 -12.45
N ALA A 63 9.74 -12.70 -11.94
CA ALA A 63 8.77 -13.18 -10.97
C ALA A 63 8.85 -12.43 -9.64
N ALA A 64 10.06 -12.17 -9.14
CA ALA A 64 10.26 -11.40 -7.90
C ALA A 64 9.81 -9.94 -8.06
N ASP A 65 10.15 -9.29 -9.17
CA ASP A 65 9.74 -7.92 -9.48
C ASP A 65 8.21 -7.83 -9.60
N LEU A 66 7.55 -8.82 -10.21
CA LEU A 66 6.10 -8.89 -10.30
C LEU A 66 5.45 -9.00 -8.91
N GLU A 67 5.94 -9.89 -8.07
CA GLU A 67 5.39 -10.05 -6.71
C GLU A 67 5.62 -8.80 -5.85
N ALA A 68 6.78 -8.16 -5.95
CA ALA A 68 7.05 -6.88 -5.27
C ALA A 68 6.06 -5.79 -5.75
N ALA A 69 5.88 -5.64 -7.06
CA ALA A 69 4.94 -4.67 -7.62
C ALA A 69 3.49 -4.92 -7.17
N LYS A 70 3.06 -6.20 -7.09
CA LYS A 70 1.74 -6.55 -6.55
C LYS A 70 1.58 -6.16 -5.10
N LEU A 71 2.58 -6.45 -4.25
CA LEU A 71 2.53 -6.10 -2.82
C LEU A 71 2.43 -4.59 -2.63
N ASP A 72 3.25 -3.81 -3.32
CA ASP A 72 3.25 -2.35 -3.24
C ASP A 72 1.90 -1.77 -3.70
N LYS A 73 1.37 -2.26 -4.82
CA LYS A 73 0.07 -1.81 -5.34
C LYS A 73 -1.08 -2.14 -4.41
N MET A 74 -1.09 -3.35 -3.83
CA MET A 74 -2.10 -3.75 -2.86
C MET A 74 -2.04 -2.90 -1.58
N ALA A 75 -0.84 -2.59 -1.09
CA ALA A 75 -0.66 -1.69 0.05
C ALA A 75 -1.19 -0.28 -0.24
N ALA A 76 -0.95 0.26 -1.45
CA ALA A 76 -1.47 1.55 -1.87
C ALA A 76 -3.02 1.55 -1.94
N ILE A 77 -3.64 0.49 -2.47
CA ILE A 77 -5.10 0.32 -2.52
C ILE A 77 -5.69 0.26 -1.11
N ASP A 78 -5.05 -0.45 -0.18
CA ASP A 78 -5.51 -0.56 1.21
C ASP A 78 -5.39 0.77 1.94
N ALA A 79 -4.29 1.49 1.75
CA ALA A 79 -4.09 2.83 2.31
C ALA A 79 -5.15 3.82 1.78
N ARG A 80 -5.41 3.80 0.47
CA ARG A 80 -6.45 4.64 -0.14
C ARG A 80 -7.85 4.28 0.35
N THR A 81 -8.15 2.99 0.51
CA THR A 81 -9.43 2.52 1.08
C THR A 81 -9.63 3.06 2.51
N ALA A 82 -8.60 2.99 3.34
CA ALA A 82 -8.63 3.52 4.70
C ALA A 82 -8.80 5.05 4.72
N GLU A 83 -8.10 5.76 3.83
CA GLU A 83 -8.20 7.20 3.67
C GLU A 83 -9.63 7.64 3.29
N ILE A 84 -10.23 7.01 2.27
CA ILE A 84 -11.60 7.31 1.82
C ILE A 84 -12.59 7.13 2.99
N ILE A 85 -12.46 6.04 3.75
CA ILE A 85 -13.31 5.79 4.91
C ILE A 85 -13.07 6.82 6.02
N ALA A 86 -11.83 7.25 6.24
CA ALA A 86 -11.50 8.17 7.33
C ALA A 86 -11.93 9.62 7.05
N ILE A 87 -11.85 10.07 5.79
CA ILE A 87 -11.92 11.51 5.44
C ILE A 87 -13.30 11.89 4.89
N ASN A 88 -13.89 11.07 3.99
CA ASN A 88 -15.03 11.54 3.20
C ASN A 88 -16.33 11.68 4.00
N GLY A 89 -16.52 10.89 5.05
CA GLY A 89 -17.77 10.88 5.76
C GLY A 89 -18.96 10.43 4.89
N VAL A 90 -20.16 10.43 5.47
CA VAL A 90 -21.42 10.16 4.75
C VAL A 90 -22.39 11.31 4.96
N ILE A 91 -23.11 11.70 3.93
CA ILE A 91 -24.08 12.78 4.02
C ILE A 91 -25.40 12.25 4.54
N VAL A 92 -25.85 12.78 5.67
CA VAL A 92 -27.16 12.52 6.25
C VAL A 92 -27.84 13.86 6.52
N ASN A 93 -28.99 14.11 5.91
CA ASN A 93 -29.72 15.38 6.01
C ASN A 93 -28.87 16.63 5.74
N GLY A 94 -27.94 16.54 4.77
CA GLY A 94 -27.04 17.65 4.42
C GLY A 94 -25.82 17.81 5.35
N VAL A 95 -25.68 16.99 6.38
CA VAL A 95 -24.51 16.99 7.27
C VAL A 95 -23.59 15.81 6.94
N ALA A 96 -22.31 16.06 6.78
CA ALA A 96 -21.29 15.01 6.60
C ALA A 96 -20.97 14.39 7.97
N ILE A 97 -21.42 13.16 8.20
CA ILE A 97 -21.10 12.40 9.41
C ILE A 97 -19.76 11.71 9.22
N SER A 98 -18.89 11.78 10.23
CA SER A 98 -17.58 11.12 10.19
C SER A 98 -17.73 9.61 10.09
N THR A 99 -16.94 8.99 9.22
CA THR A 99 -16.80 7.53 9.08
C THR A 99 -15.46 7.02 9.63
N SER A 100 -14.75 7.86 10.40
CA SER A 100 -13.52 7.46 11.06
C SER A 100 -13.72 6.27 12.00
N ILE A 101 -12.66 5.58 12.35
CA ILE A 101 -12.68 4.46 13.30
C ILE A 101 -13.34 4.89 14.63
N ALA A 102 -13.02 6.08 15.15
CA ALA A 102 -13.60 6.60 16.38
C ALA A 102 -15.11 6.77 16.25
N ALA A 103 -15.61 7.31 15.12
CA ALA A 103 -17.03 7.46 14.87
C ALA A 103 -17.74 6.10 14.75
N GLN A 104 -17.14 5.12 14.10
CA GLN A 104 -17.66 3.76 14.01
C GLN A 104 -17.74 3.09 15.39
N VAL A 105 -16.72 3.24 16.23
CA VAL A 105 -16.72 2.72 17.61
C VAL A 105 -17.84 3.37 18.43
N SER A 106 -18.04 4.69 18.32
CA SER A 106 -19.12 5.39 19.04
C SER A 106 -20.49 4.92 18.59
N LEU A 107 -20.74 4.71 17.30
CA LEU A 107 -21.98 4.17 16.79
C LEU A 107 -22.22 2.71 17.23
N ASN A 108 -21.20 1.88 17.26
CA ASN A 108 -21.29 0.51 17.76
C ASN A 108 -21.61 0.46 19.26
N ALA A 109 -21.04 1.38 20.05
CA ALA A 109 -21.39 1.51 21.47
C ALA A 109 -22.86 1.91 21.64
N LEU A 110 -23.33 2.87 20.85
CA LEU A 110 -24.73 3.29 20.86
C LEU A 110 -25.69 2.15 20.42
N GLU A 111 -25.30 1.34 19.43
CA GLU A 111 -26.03 0.14 19.03
C GLU A 111 -26.20 -0.83 20.20
N GLY A 112 -25.16 -1.01 21.00
CA GLY A 112 -25.22 -1.82 22.21
C GLY A 112 -26.27 -1.32 23.19
N LEU A 113 -26.35 -0.01 23.45
CA LEU A 113 -27.34 0.61 24.31
C LEU A 113 -28.77 0.48 23.76
N VAL A 114 -28.94 0.67 22.45
CA VAL A 114 -30.23 0.48 21.76
C VAL A 114 -30.70 -0.97 21.89
N ARG A 115 -29.84 -1.93 21.67
CA ARG A 115 -30.15 -3.36 21.78
C ARG A 115 -30.55 -3.77 23.20
N LEU A 116 -29.96 -3.14 24.21
CA LEU A 116 -30.30 -3.36 25.62
C LEU A 116 -31.57 -2.60 26.05
N GLY A 117 -32.14 -1.75 25.19
CA GLY A 117 -33.32 -0.94 25.52
C GLY A 117 -33.04 0.20 26.50
N VAL A 118 -31.78 0.57 26.70
CA VAL A 118 -31.36 1.61 27.67
C VAL A 118 -30.85 2.89 27.00
N ALA A 119 -30.88 2.96 25.66
CA ALA A 119 -30.50 4.17 24.94
C ALA A 119 -31.45 5.33 25.28
N THR A 120 -30.89 6.49 25.58
CA THR A 120 -31.63 7.75 25.75
C THR A 120 -31.41 8.66 24.55
N TRP A 121 -32.36 9.51 24.23
CA TRP A 121 -32.30 10.45 23.12
C TRP A 121 -32.45 11.89 23.61
N PRO A 122 -31.78 12.89 22.96
CA PRO A 122 -30.93 12.77 21.79
C PRO A 122 -29.51 12.23 22.09
N GLN A 123 -28.81 11.76 21.06
CA GLN A 123 -27.42 11.39 21.08
C GLN A 123 -26.63 12.19 20.02
N GLU A 124 -25.34 12.48 20.28
CA GLU A 124 -24.51 13.18 19.34
C GLU A 124 -23.45 12.25 18.75
N VAL A 125 -23.21 12.38 17.45
CA VAL A 125 -22.12 11.70 16.71
C VAL A 125 -21.26 12.73 16.00
N SER A 126 -19.99 12.42 15.81
CA SER A 126 -19.03 13.34 15.19
C SER A 126 -19.37 13.60 13.73
N ALA A 127 -19.41 14.86 13.32
CA ALA A 127 -19.41 15.26 11.91
C ALA A 127 -17.99 15.29 11.36
N ALA A 128 -17.86 15.12 10.03
CA ALA A 128 -16.56 15.07 9.36
C ALA A 128 -15.81 16.42 9.41
N ASN A 129 -16.53 17.52 9.59
CA ASN A 129 -15.97 18.88 9.71
C ASN A 129 -15.59 19.29 11.13
N GLY A 130 -15.58 18.35 12.08
CA GLY A 130 -15.26 18.62 13.51
C GLY A 130 -16.46 19.06 14.36
N GLY A 131 -17.67 19.18 13.78
CA GLY A 131 -18.90 19.41 14.51
C GLY A 131 -19.56 18.13 14.99
N SER A 132 -20.87 18.23 15.33
CA SER A 132 -21.70 17.07 15.70
C SER A 132 -22.98 16.98 14.87
N TYR A 133 -23.52 15.78 14.76
CA TYR A 133 -24.85 15.50 14.24
C TYR A 133 -25.69 14.89 15.36
N THR A 134 -26.89 15.42 15.56
CA THR A 134 -27.78 14.97 16.61
C THR A 134 -28.71 13.87 16.09
N ILE A 135 -28.64 12.71 16.69
CA ILE A 135 -29.56 11.57 16.48
C ILE A 135 -30.68 11.68 17.48
N ASN A 136 -31.90 11.96 17.00
CA ASN A 136 -33.03 12.30 17.87
C ASN A 136 -33.87 11.10 18.32
N SER A 137 -33.69 9.93 17.69
CA SER A 137 -34.51 8.75 17.95
C SER A 137 -33.84 7.48 17.48
N GLN A 138 -34.35 6.33 17.93
CA GLN A 138 -33.89 5.03 17.44
C GLN A 138 -34.08 4.84 15.93
N PRO A 139 -35.20 5.22 15.28
CA PRO A 139 -35.30 5.17 13.80
C PRO A 139 -34.24 6.03 13.09
N ASP A 140 -33.91 7.21 13.63
CA ASP A 140 -32.86 8.09 13.10
C ASP A 140 -31.49 7.42 13.22
N PHE A 141 -31.20 6.79 14.38
CA PHE A 141 -30.01 5.99 14.59
C PHE A 141 -29.89 4.85 13.56
N VAL A 142 -30.92 4.06 13.36
CA VAL A 142 -30.91 2.94 12.40
C VAL A 142 -30.61 3.43 10.98
N ARG A 143 -31.17 4.59 10.59
CA ARG A 143 -30.89 5.20 9.29
C ARG A 143 -29.44 5.65 9.17
N VAL A 144 -28.89 6.36 10.15
CA VAL A 144 -27.49 6.82 10.17
C VAL A 144 -26.52 5.65 10.13
N ALA A 145 -26.74 4.67 11.00
CA ALA A 145 -25.91 3.47 11.08
C ALA A 145 -25.94 2.66 9.78
N GLY A 146 -27.13 2.52 9.17
CA GLY A 146 -27.30 1.83 7.88
C GLY A 146 -26.55 2.51 6.74
N ILE A 147 -26.63 3.84 6.63
CA ILE A 147 -25.91 4.62 5.60
C ILE A 147 -24.40 4.47 5.80
N MET A 148 -23.92 4.60 7.03
CA MET A 148 -22.49 4.45 7.34
C MET A 148 -22.00 3.03 7.05
N ALA A 149 -22.72 2.00 7.50
CA ALA A 149 -22.36 0.61 7.26
C ALA A 149 -22.30 0.28 5.76
N THR A 150 -23.27 0.78 4.99
CA THR A 150 -23.30 0.63 3.53
C THR A 150 -22.08 1.28 2.90
N PHE A 151 -21.76 2.53 3.25
CA PHE A 151 -20.59 3.24 2.72
C PHE A 151 -19.29 2.50 3.02
N VAL A 152 -19.05 2.11 4.26
CA VAL A 152 -17.84 1.39 4.67
C VAL A 152 -17.75 0.04 3.94
N THR A 153 -18.84 -0.69 3.84
CA THR A 153 -18.89 -2.01 3.19
C THR A 153 -18.64 -1.91 1.70
N THR A 154 -19.26 -0.96 1.01
CA THR A 154 -19.09 -0.75 -0.44
C THR A 154 -17.67 -0.27 -0.75
N THR A 155 -17.12 0.65 0.05
CA THR A 155 -15.73 1.13 -0.12
C THR A 155 -14.72 -0.01 0.06
N LYS A 156 -14.89 -0.84 1.08
CA LYS A 156 -14.06 -2.05 1.28
C LYS A 156 -14.23 -3.07 0.17
N ALA A 157 -15.45 -3.25 -0.35
CA ALA A 157 -15.71 -4.16 -1.46
C ALA A 157 -15.01 -3.70 -2.74
N ALA A 158 -15.06 -2.40 -3.05
CA ALA A 158 -14.35 -1.81 -4.18
C ALA A 158 -12.81 -1.99 -4.05
N GLY A 159 -12.25 -1.78 -2.84
CA GLY A 159 -10.84 -2.06 -2.58
C GLY A 159 -10.47 -3.53 -2.81
N ARG A 160 -11.30 -4.47 -2.33
CA ARG A 160 -11.08 -5.91 -2.59
C ARG A 160 -11.15 -6.26 -4.07
N ALA A 161 -12.05 -5.63 -4.83
CA ALA A 161 -12.15 -5.85 -6.28
C ALA A 161 -10.89 -5.40 -7.01
N LEU A 162 -10.33 -4.23 -6.66
CA LEU A 162 -9.05 -3.75 -7.21
C LEU A 162 -7.89 -4.68 -6.84
N ARG A 163 -7.82 -5.15 -5.60
CA ARG A 163 -6.80 -6.14 -5.20
C ARG A 163 -6.91 -7.44 -6.00
N ALA A 164 -8.12 -7.91 -6.29
CA ALA A 164 -8.31 -9.09 -7.12
C ALA A 164 -7.81 -8.87 -8.56
N GLN A 165 -7.98 -7.65 -9.12
CA GLN A 165 -7.40 -7.29 -10.41
C GLN A 165 -5.86 -7.32 -10.37
N VAL A 166 -5.24 -6.73 -9.32
CA VAL A 166 -3.78 -6.77 -9.13
C VAL A 166 -3.27 -8.21 -9.06
N LEU A 167 -3.93 -9.07 -8.29
CA LEU A 167 -3.53 -10.48 -8.16
C LEU A 167 -3.61 -11.25 -9.48
N ALA A 168 -4.55 -10.90 -10.36
CA ALA A 168 -4.71 -11.52 -11.68
C ALA A 168 -3.66 -11.05 -12.70
N CYS A 169 -2.91 -9.99 -12.44
CA CYS A 169 -1.87 -9.49 -13.34
C CYS A 169 -0.72 -10.50 -13.44
N THR A 170 -0.18 -10.62 -14.64
CA THR A 170 0.95 -11.52 -14.97
C THR A 170 2.22 -10.78 -15.33
N THR A 171 2.17 -9.44 -15.45
CA THR A 171 3.35 -8.58 -15.68
C THR A 171 3.31 -7.34 -14.81
N VAL A 172 4.47 -6.72 -14.59
CA VAL A 172 4.63 -5.48 -13.81
C VAL A 172 3.84 -4.32 -14.44
N GLU A 173 3.84 -4.24 -15.77
CA GLU A 173 3.11 -3.20 -16.52
C GLU A 173 1.59 -3.32 -16.30
N GLN A 174 1.06 -4.54 -16.28
CA GLN A 174 -0.35 -4.78 -15.95
C GLN A 174 -0.69 -4.33 -14.53
N VAL A 175 0.19 -4.61 -13.56
CA VAL A 175 0.01 -4.16 -12.17
C VAL A 175 0.00 -2.63 -12.09
N GLN A 176 0.92 -1.97 -12.79
CA GLN A 176 1.00 -0.50 -12.82
C GLN A 176 -0.25 0.13 -13.48
N ALA A 177 -0.80 -0.52 -14.50
CA ALA A 177 -1.99 -0.08 -15.22
C ALA A 177 -3.30 -0.20 -14.41
N VAL A 178 -3.32 -0.91 -13.29
CA VAL A 178 -4.51 -0.93 -12.41
C VAL A 178 -4.69 0.43 -11.78
N GLU A 179 -5.74 1.14 -12.17
CA GLU A 179 -6.06 2.48 -11.64
C GLU A 179 -7.07 2.40 -10.49
N ASP A 180 -6.81 3.15 -9.43
CA ASP A 180 -7.75 3.39 -8.34
C ASP A 180 -8.37 4.79 -8.50
N SER A 181 -9.49 4.87 -9.18
CA SER A 181 -10.23 6.10 -9.46
C SER A 181 -11.24 6.51 -8.36
N ARG A 182 -11.23 5.86 -7.22
CA ARG A 182 -12.15 6.10 -6.10
C ARG A 182 -11.89 7.41 -5.37
#